data_1bd6856268511ef92e647040e0627e4e
#
_entry.id   1bd6856268511ef92e647040e0627e4e
#
_cell.length_a   1.000
_cell.length_b   1.000
_cell.length_c   1.000
_cell.angle_alpha   90.00
_cell.angle_beta   90.00
_cell.angle_gamma   90.00
#
_symmetry.space_group_name_H-M   'P 1'
#
loop_
_entity.id
_entity.type
_entity.pdbx_description
1 polymer ?
#
loop_
_entity_poly.entity_id
_entity_poly.type
_entity_poly.pdbx_seq_one_letter_code
_entity_poly.pdbx_strand_id
1 'polypeptide(L)'
;KTSDGQLLDRMKKTYEPGHEYVKRPLYMELDLKVGQHPCPKVWDDRGNMVKLDGDSLLEEAIKLPISQEKAINQLSKLGNTPYYLEEIKCNIDGKASMPISGLNTLRRMAIDEISRQRVKVQGRTYDKCGNQEKKLVTPLVDRILDKKQGPKFNISCGNLDQLQASLEYNIGDIYYRDIASLG
;
A
#
# COMPACT_ATOMS: atom_id res chain seq x y z
N LYS A 1 -13.61 -24.79 24.20
CA LYS A 1 -12.75 -23.91 23.37
C LYS A 1 -11.72 -24.80 22.69
N THR A 2 -11.93 -25.18 21.45
CA THR A 2 -10.95 -25.88 20.63
C THR A 2 -10.10 -24.82 19.93
N SER A 3 -8.90 -24.53 20.45
CA SER A 3 -7.90 -23.78 19.75
C SER A 3 -7.07 -24.76 18.92
N ASP A 4 -7.08 -24.63 17.62
CA ASP A 4 -6.18 -25.38 16.75
C ASP A 4 -4.79 -24.71 16.77
N GLY A 5 -3.84 -25.34 17.50
CA GLY A 5 -2.47 -24.84 17.62
C GLY A 5 -1.76 -24.73 16.29
N GLN A 6 -1.98 -25.67 15.37
CA GLN A 6 -1.36 -25.64 14.04
C GLN A 6 -1.86 -24.47 13.17
N LEU A 7 -3.15 -24.15 13.28
CA LEU A 7 -3.73 -23.01 12.60
C LEU A 7 -3.17 -21.70 13.17
N LEU A 8 -3.08 -21.59 14.50
CA LEU A 8 -2.52 -20.42 15.16
C LEU A 8 -1.06 -20.19 14.78
N ASP A 9 -0.23 -21.24 14.75
CA ASP A 9 1.16 -21.15 14.33
C ASP A 9 1.30 -20.74 12.85
N ARG A 10 0.41 -21.24 12.00
CA ARG A 10 0.36 -20.86 10.58
C ARG A 10 -0.02 -19.39 10.41
N MET A 11 -1.02 -18.93 11.15
CA MET A 11 -1.43 -17.53 11.15
C MET A 11 -0.36 -16.61 11.76
N LYS A 12 0.34 -17.04 12.79
CA LYS A 12 1.42 -16.30 13.40
C LYS A 12 2.54 -16.00 12.41
N LYS A 13 2.92 -16.97 11.59
CA LYS A 13 3.91 -16.81 10.53
C LYS A 13 3.55 -15.76 9.48
N THR A 14 2.28 -15.41 9.30
CA THR A 14 1.87 -14.42 8.29
C THR A 14 2.19 -12.98 8.68
N TYR A 15 2.39 -12.69 9.96
CA TYR A 15 2.71 -11.34 10.47
C TYR A 15 4.08 -11.26 11.15
N GLU A 16 4.82 -12.36 11.25
CA GLU A 16 6.20 -12.34 11.75
C GLU A 16 7.13 -11.69 10.73
N PRO A 17 8.05 -10.82 11.17
CA PRO A 17 9.02 -10.18 10.28
C PRO A 17 9.84 -11.20 9.49
N GLY A 18 10.04 -10.98 8.20
CA GLY A 18 10.83 -11.83 7.32
C GLY A 18 10.08 -13.00 6.68
N HIS A 19 8.79 -13.14 6.90
CA HIS A 19 7.92 -14.18 6.30
C HIS A 19 6.93 -13.60 5.28
N GLU A 20 7.43 -12.76 4.39
CA GLU A 20 6.59 -12.20 3.32
C GLU A 20 6.38 -13.25 2.22
N TYR A 21 5.16 -13.76 2.11
CA TYR A 21 4.80 -14.75 1.10
C TYR A 21 4.64 -14.17 -0.31
N VAL A 22 4.29 -12.90 -0.42
CA VAL A 22 4.03 -12.23 -1.69
C VAL A 22 5.03 -11.11 -1.86
N LYS A 23 6.10 -11.39 -2.60
CA LYS A 23 7.06 -10.36 -2.98
C LYS A 23 6.61 -9.62 -4.22
N ARG A 24 7.02 -8.35 -4.34
CA ARG A 24 6.71 -7.49 -5.48
C ARG A 24 7.91 -7.35 -6.40
N PRO A 25 7.70 -7.26 -7.72
CA PRO A 25 8.77 -7.04 -8.66
C PRO A 25 9.38 -5.64 -8.48
N LEU A 26 10.69 -5.59 -8.55
CA LEU A 26 11.48 -4.38 -8.51
C LEU A 26 12.41 -4.37 -9.73
N TYR A 27 12.49 -3.24 -10.37
CA TYR A 27 13.36 -2.98 -11.49
C TYR A 27 14.44 -2.00 -11.05
N MET A 28 15.67 -2.20 -11.51
CA MET A 28 16.79 -1.35 -11.10
C MET A 28 17.69 -1.00 -12.27
N GLU A 29 18.14 0.22 -12.31
CA GLU A 29 19.17 0.71 -13.20
C GLU A 29 20.25 1.39 -12.37
N LEU A 30 21.53 1.05 -12.64
CA LEU A 30 22.66 1.64 -11.92
C LEU A 30 23.69 2.14 -12.93
N ASP A 31 24.01 3.43 -12.85
CA ASP A 31 25.07 4.07 -13.61
C ASP A 31 26.26 4.34 -12.68
N LEU A 32 27.42 3.78 -13.06
CA LEU A 32 28.69 3.99 -12.37
C LEU A 32 29.72 4.58 -13.34
N LYS A 33 29.95 5.87 -13.25
CA LYS A 33 30.93 6.60 -14.07
C LYS A 33 31.96 7.26 -13.21
N VAL A 34 33.22 7.16 -13.58
CA VAL A 34 34.33 7.85 -12.89
C VAL A 34 34.08 9.35 -12.85
N GLY A 35 34.30 9.96 -11.70
CA GLY A 35 34.07 11.38 -11.45
C GLY A 35 32.61 11.81 -11.28
N GLN A 36 31.68 10.84 -11.24
CA GLN A 36 30.27 11.11 -11.00
C GLN A 36 29.79 10.40 -9.73
N HIS A 37 28.68 10.85 -9.16
CA HIS A 37 28.00 10.14 -8.08
C HIS A 37 27.32 8.89 -8.65
N PRO A 38 27.37 7.76 -7.97
CA PRO A 38 26.61 6.58 -8.36
C PRO A 38 25.11 6.89 -8.29
N CYS A 39 24.39 6.59 -9.36
CA CYS A 39 23.01 6.97 -9.50
C CYS A 39 22.10 5.75 -9.71
N PRO A 40 21.64 5.10 -8.63
CA PRO A 40 20.65 4.05 -8.72
C PRO A 40 19.27 4.64 -9.01
N LYS A 41 18.59 4.06 -9.99
CA LYS A 41 17.20 4.30 -10.31
C LYS A 41 16.43 3.02 -10.09
N VAL A 42 15.37 3.08 -9.29
CA VAL A 42 14.57 1.92 -8.89
C VAL A 42 13.11 2.21 -9.13
N TRP A 43 12.36 1.26 -9.66
CA TRP A 43 10.91 1.40 -9.86
C TRP A 43 10.20 0.07 -9.64
N ASP A 44 8.91 0.15 -9.38
CA ASP A 44 8.03 -0.99 -9.13
C ASP A 44 6.93 -1.14 -10.19
N ASP A 45 6.11 -2.18 -10.04
CA ASP A 45 4.96 -2.50 -10.89
C ASP A 45 3.79 -1.49 -10.79
N ARG A 46 3.82 -0.56 -9.84
CA ARG A 46 2.78 0.46 -9.61
C ARG A 46 3.14 1.85 -10.09
N GLY A 47 4.30 1.99 -10.71
CA GLY A 47 4.80 3.27 -11.23
C GLY A 47 5.48 4.14 -10.17
N ASN A 48 5.74 3.64 -8.96
CA ASN A 48 6.61 4.34 -8.04
C ASN A 48 8.04 4.26 -8.57
N MET A 49 8.72 5.40 -8.58
CA MET A 49 10.09 5.50 -9.10
C MET A 49 10.93 6.37 -8.17
N VAL A 50 12.12 5.89 -7.88
CA VAL A 50 13.12 6.57 -7.06
C VAL A 50 14.41 6.69 -7.84
N LYS A 51 15.00 7.87 -7.82
CA LYS A 51 16.35 8.13 -8.29
C LYS A 51 17.14 8.69 -7.12
N LEU A 52 18.26 8.09 -6.80
CA LEU A 52 19.13 8.52 -5.71
C LEU A 52 20.49 8.93 -6.27
N ASP A 53 21.13 9.85 -5.57
CA ASP A 53 22.53 10.17 -5.81
C ASP A 53 23.34 9.65 -4.61
N GLY A 54 24.39 8.89 -4.90
CA GLY A 54 25.29 8.39 -3.87
C GLY A 54 26.11 9.51 -3.24
N ASP A 55 26.54 9.29 -2.00
CA ASP A 55 27.19 10.33 -1.17
C ASP A 55 28.60 10.71 -1.66
N SER A 56 29.29 9.85 -2.40
CA SER A 56 30.68 10.08 -2.81
C SER A 56 30.85 9.92 -4.32
N LEU A 57 31.77 10.72 -4.87
CA LEU A 57 32.21 10.59 -6.25
C LEU A 57 32.94 9.27 -6.46
N LEU A 58 32.69 8.64 -7.61
CA LEU A 58 33.39 7.43 -7.99
C LEU A 58 34.80 7.76 -8.45
N GLU A 59 35.77 7.10 -7.83
CA GLU A 59 37.17 7.21 -8.17
C GLU A 59 37.59 6.19 -9.23
N GLU A 60 38.68 6.45 -9.91
CA GLU A 60 39.29 5.48 -10.81
C GLU A 60 39.93 4.34 -9.99
N ALA A 61 39.73 3.11 -10.42
CA ALA A 61 40.26 1.93 -9.75
C ALA A 61 41.78 1.87 -9.82
N ILE A 62 42.44 1.87 -8.68
CA ILE A 62 43.89 1.72 -8.58
C ILE A 62 44.32 0.27 -8.86
N LYS A 63 43.55 -0.71 -8.44
CA LYS A 63 43.89 -2.15 -8.56
C LYS A 63 42.91 -2.94 -9.41
N LEU A 64 41.64 -2.95 -9.05
CA LEU A 64 40.61 -3.74 -9.72
C LEU A 64 39.32 -2.92 -9.82
N PRO A 65 38.84 -2.66 -11.04
CA PRO A 65 37.54 -2.05 -11.22
C PRO A 65 36.41 -2.99 -10.77
N ILE A 66 35.27 -2.42 -10.48
CA ILE A 66 34.11 -3.22 -10.14
C ILE A 66 33.58 -3.93 -11.40
N SER A 67 33.37 -5.24 -11.30
CA SER A 67 32.75 -5.96 -12.41
C SER A 67 31.22 -5.87 -12.32
N GLN A 68 30.59 -5.86 -13.50
CA GLN A 68 29.13 -5.84 -13.62
C GLN A 68 28.47 -7.01 -12.87
N GLU A 69 29.04 -8.20 -12.96
CA GLU A 69 28.54 -9.38 -12.24
C GLU A 69 28.54 -9.21 -10.72
N LYS A 70 29.63 -8.64 -10.18
CA LYS A 70 29.72 -8.37 -8.74
C LYS A 70 28.68 -7.34 -8.31
N ALA A 71 28.48 -6.28 -9.09
CA ALA A 71 27.46 -5.27 -8.81
C ALA A 71 26.07 -5.88 -8.82
N ILE A 72 25.71 -6.63 -9.85
CA ILE A 72 24.43 -7.33 -9.98
C ILE A 72 24.22 -8.28 -8.79
N ASN A 73 25.20 -9.10 -8.46
CA ASN A 73 25.12 -10.04 -7.34
C ASN A 73 24.87 -9.35 -5.98
N GLN A 74 25.43 -8.17 -5.76
CA GLN A 74 25.22 -7.45 -4.50
C GLN A 74 23.84 -6.76 -4.47
N LEU A 75 23.42 -6.19 -5.57
CA LEU A 75 22.14 -5.50 -5.68
C LEU A 75 20.93 -6.47 -5.66
N SER A 76 21.12 -7.70 -6.15
CA SER A 76 20.09 -8.74 -6.14
C SER A 76 19.78 -9.32 -4.76
N LYS A 77 20.60 -9.02 -3.75
CA LYS A 77 20.39 -9.52 -2.38
C LYS A 77 19.28 -8.78 -1.65
N LEU A 78 18.04 -9.05 -2.03
CA LEU A 78 16.84 -8.44 -1.44
C LEU A 78 16.18 -9.27 -0.32
N GLY A 79 16.86 -10.29 0.19
CA GLY A 79 16.39 -11.35 1.10
C GLY A 79 15.22 -11.04 2.03
N ASN A 80 15.43 -10.13 3.00
CA ASN A 80 14.41 -9.78 4.02
C ASN A 80 13.57 -8.55 3.64
N THR A 81 13.35 -8.33 2.34
CA THR A 81 12.54 -7.23 1.85
C THR A 81 11.29 -7.76 1.14
N PRO A 82 10.20 -6.97 1.05
CA PRO A 82 8.99 -7.37 0.34
C PRO A 82 9.16 -7.36 -1.19
N TYR A 83 10.39 -7.37 -1.67
CA TYR A 83 10.71 -7.26 -3.09
C TYR A 83 11.53 -8.44 -3.58
N TYR A 84 11.40 -8.71 -4.88
CA TYR A 84 12.37 -9.49 -5.65
C TYR A 84 12.81 -8.67 -6.86
N LEU A 85 14.03 -8.91 -7.32
CA LEU A 85 14.56 -8.19 -8.47
C LEU A 85 14.11 -8.90 -9.74
N GLU A 86 13.33 -8.20 -10.57
CA GLU A 86 12.86 -8.70 -11.86
C GLU A 86 13.90 -8.42 -12.96
N GLU A 87 14.38 -7.21 -13.03
CA GLU A 87 15.38 -6.79 -14.02
C GLU A 87 16.36 -5.81 -13.41
N ILE A 88 17.63 -5.95 -13.78
CA ILE A 88 18.66 -4.99 -13.42
C ILE A 88 19.55 -4.65 -14.62
N LYS A 89 19.74 -3.37 -14.85
CA LYS A 89 20.68 -2.83 -15.81
C LYS A 89 21.81 -2.11 -15.08
N CYS A 90 23.05 -2.52 -15.35
CA CYS A 90 24.22 -1.87 -14.79
C CYS A 90 25.08 -1.32 -15.93
N ASN A 91 25.23 -0.02 -15.98
CA ASN A 91 26.13 0.68 -16.88
C ASN A 91 27.38 1.10 -16.10
N ILE A 92 28.46 0.36 -16.25
CA ILE A 92 29.68 0.57 -15.45
C ILE A 92 30.80 0.98 -16.38
N ASP A 93 31.39 2.15 -16.09
CA ASP A 93 32.66 2.53 -16.70
C ASP A 93 33.74 1.53 -16.27
N GLY A 94 34.47 0.97 -17.24
CA GLY A 94 35.45 -0.09 -17.01
C GLY A 94 36.58 0.27 -16.05
N LYS A 95 36.70 1.51 -15.66
CA LYS A 95 37.70 2.01 -14.69
C LYS A 95 37.07 2.39 -13.34
N ALA A 96 35.76 2.34 -13.18
CA ALA A 96 35.12 2.76 -11.96
C ALA A 96 35.43 1.84 -10.78
N SER A 97 35.76 2.42 -9.65
CA SER A 97 35.95 1.71 -8.37
C SER A 97 34.80 2.02 -7.43
N MET A 98 34.20 0.98 -6.91
CA MET A 98 33.20 1.11 -5.84
C MET A 98 33.33 -0.02 -4.83
N PRO A 99 33.44 0.27 -3.53
CA PRO A 99 33.49 -0.77 -2.51
C PRO A 99 32.13 -1.49 -2.40
N ILE A 100 32.17 -2.77 -2.07
CA ILE A 100 30.95 -3.59 -1.88
C ILE A 100 30.04 -2.99 -0.80
N SER A 101 30.61 -2.40 0.24
CA SER A 101 29.86 -1.67 1.28
C SER A 101 29.05 -0.52 0.69
N GLY A 102 29.61 0.24 -0.24
CA GLY A 102 28.92 1.32 -0.94
C GLY A 102 27.72 0.82 -1.76
N LEU A 103 27.88 -0.27 -2.51
CA LEU A 103 26.77 -0.90 -3.21
C LEU A 103 25.66 -1.36 -2.27
N ASN A 104 26.02 -1.94 -1.12
CA ASN A 104 25.05 -2.36 -0.11
C ASN A 104 24.29 -1.17 0.50
N THR A 105 24.99 -0.06 0.71
CA THR A 105 24.36 1.19 1.20
C THR A 105 23.39 1.73 0.17
N LEU A 106 23.80 1.85 -1.09
CA LEU A 106 22.91 2.30 -2.19
C LEU A 106 21.66 1.41 -2.32
N ARG A 107 21.86 0.09 -2.26
CA ARG A 107 20.73 -0.85 -2.30
C ARG A 107 19.74 -0.60 -1.16
N ARG A 108 20.22 -0.46 0.08
CA ARG A 108 19.37 -0.20 1.25
C ARG A 108 18.62 1.12 1.11
N MET A 109 19.33 2.19 0.76
CA MET A 109 18.71 3.50 0.55
C MET A 109 17.62 3.45 -0.53
N ALA A 110 17.88 2.78 -1.65
CA ALA A 110 16.92 2.64 -2.73
C ALA A 110 15.66 1.87 -2.31
N ILE A 111 15.82 0.77 -1.55
CA ILE A 111 14.71 -0.03 -1.03
C ILE A 111 13.90 0.74 0.00
N ASP A 112 14.57 1.45 0.91
CA ASP A 112 13.90 2.23 1.94
C ASP A 112 13.08 3.37 1.32
N GLU A 113 13.62 4.05 0.31
CA GLU A 113 12.93 5.16 -0.32
C GLU A 113 11.76 4.69 -1.20
N ILE A 114 11.92 3.60 -1.99
CA ILE A 114 10.79 3.04 -2.77
C ILE A 114 9.68 2.54 -1.83
N SER A 115 10.04 1.95 -0.69
CA SER A 115 9.08 1.51 0.33
C SER A 115 8.35 2.69 0.94
N ARG A 116 9.05 3.78 1.22
CA ARG A 116 8.46 5.03 1.72
C ARG A 116 7.48 5.64 0.72
N GLN A 117 7.82 5.65 -0.57
CA GLN A 117 6.92 6.14 -1.62
C GLN A 117 5.67 5.28 -1.76
N ARG A 118 5.80 3.95 -1.67
CA ARG A 118 4.65 3.03 -1.72
C ARG A 118 3.67 3.22 -0.58
N VAL A 119 4.17 3.52 0.62
CA VAL A 119 3.34 3.74 1.82
C VAL A 119 2.79 5.16 1.86
N LYS A 120 3.36 6.08 1.09
CA LYS A 120 2.87 7.44 1.01
C LYS A 120 1.45 7.44 0.47
N VAL A 121 0.48 7.51 1.37
CA VAL A 121 -0.91 7.73 1.01
C VAL A 121 -0.94 9.09 0.29
N GLN A 122 -1.23 9.05 -1.01
CA GLN A 122 -1.62 10.28 -1.69
C GLN A 122 -2.86 10.76 -0.94
N GLY A 123 -2.69 11.79 -0.13
CA GLY A 123 -3.81 12.45 0.51
C GLY A 123 -4.82 12.71 -0.61
N ARG A 124 -6.04 12.20 -0.46
CA ARG A 124 -7.12 12.62 -1.34
C ARG A 124 -7.15 14.12 -1.22
N THR A 125 -6.54 14.81 -2.15
CA THR A 125 -6.81 16.22 -2.37
C THR A 125 -8.29 16.21 -2.76
N TYR A 126 -9.15 16.46 -1.79
CA TYR A 126 -10.45 17.00 -2.13
C TYR A 126 -10.11 18.32 -2.79
N ASP A 127 -9.97 18.34 -4.10
CA ASP A 127 -10.19 19.58 -4.81
C ASP A 127 -11.45 20.12 -4.18
N LYS A 128 -11.36 21.32 -3.64
CA LYS A 128 -12.55 22.08 -3.28
C LYS A 128 -13.30 22.24 -4.59
N CYS A 129 -14.04 21.21 -4.93
CA CYS A 129 -14.92 21.18 -6.08
C CYS A 129 -16.00 22.21 -5.71
N GLY A 130 -15.61 23.47 -5.97
CA GLY A 130 -16.44 24.59 -5.66
C GLY A 130 -17.82 24.33 -6.23
N ASN A 131 -18.83 24.35 -5.43
CA ASN A 131 -20.26 24.25 -5.75
C ASN A 131 -20.78 22.87 -6.26
N GLN A 132 -19.94 21.87 -6.62
CA GLN A 132 -20.48 20.56 -7.02
C GLN A 132 -20.82 19.68 -5.80
N GLU A 133 -20.10 19.83 -4.69
CA GLU A 133 -20.48 19.15 -3.44
C GLU A 133 -21.86 19.58 -2.94
N LYS A 134 -22.19 20.85 -3.09
CA LYS A 134 -23.55 21.32 -2.78
C LYS A 134 -24.61 20.69 -3.70
N LYS A 135 -24.29 20.38 -4.96
CA LYS A 135 -25.23 19.75 -5.89
C LYS A 135 -25.44 18.25 -5.65
N LEU A 136 -24.44 17.54 -5.12
CA LEU A 136 -24.52 16.09 -4.87
C LEU A 136 -25.08 15.76 -3.47
N VAL A 137 -24.76 16.56 -2.48
CA VAL A 137 -25.16 16.30 -1.09
C VAL A 137 -26.48 17.03 -0.74
N THR A 138 -26.69 18.25 -1.26
CA THR A 138 -27.88 19.03 -0.96
C THR A 138 -29.20 18.35 -1.36
N PRO A 139 -29.32 17.71 -2.56
CA PRO A 139 -30.56 17.02 -2.91
C PRO A 139 -30.80 15.76 -2.07
N LEU A 140 -29.71 15.11 -1.57
CA LEU A 140 -29.84 13.95 -0.70
C LEU A 140 -30.23 14.37 0.71
N VAL A 141 -29.60 15.44 1.21
CA VAL A 141 -29.90 16.00 2.52
C VAL A 141 -31.28 16.66 2.54
N ASP A 142 -31.67 17.36 1.48
CA ASP A 142 -33.02 17.94 1.35
C ASP A 142 -34.12 16.88 1.19
N ARG A 143 -33.81 15.73 0.59
CA ARG A 143 -34.69 14.55 0.57
C ARG A 143 -34.79 13.85 1.92
N ILE A 144 -33.68 13.82 2.67
CA ILE A 144 -33.63 13.18 4.00
C ILE A 144 -34.19 14.12 5.07
N LEU A 145 -34.01 15.44 4.91
CA LEU A 145 -34.52 16.48 5.81
C LEU A 145 -35.69 17.19 5.16
N ASP A 146 -36.76 16.46 4.84
CA ASP A 146 -38.04 17.12 4.57
C ASP A 146 -38.49 17.80 5.87
N LYS A 147 -38.20 19.09 5.94
CA LYS A 147 -38.38 19.91 7.15
C LYS A 147 -39.81 19.98 7.72
N LYS A 148 -40.76 19.35 7.01
CA LYS A 148 -42.18 19.29 7.43
C LYS A 148 -42.57 17.98 8.11
N GLN A 149 -41.71 16.97 8.09
CA GLN A 149 -41.96 15.71 8.79
C GLN A 149 -40.99 15.61 9.98
N GLY A 150 -41.49 15.50 11.18
CA GLY A 150 -40.70 15.17 12.34
C GLY A 150 -39.91 13.87 12.18
N PRO A 151 -39.04 13.52 13.13
CA PRO A 151 -38.22 12.32 13.05
C PRO A 151 -39.10 11.09 12.81
N LYS A 152 -38.82 10.31 11.75
CA LYS A 152 -39.49 9.03 11.49
C LYS A 152 -38.79 7.96 12.30
N PHE A 153 -39.55 7.24 13.07
CA PHE A 153 -39.04 6.09 13.80
C PHE A 153 -39.32 4.82 13.01
N ASN A 154 -38.30 4.00 12.80
CA ASN A 154 -38.42 2.69 12.19
C ASN A 154 -38.38 1.64 13.31
N ILE A 155 -39.28 0.67 13.28
CA ILE A 155 -39.40 -0.34 14.33
C ILE A 155 -39.18 -1.73 13.73
N SER A 156 -38.50 -2.60 14.49
CA SER A 156 -38.40 -4.03 14.18
C SER A 156 -39.21 -4.85 15.17
N CYS A 157 -40.22 -5.53 14.68
CA CYS A 157 -41.14 -6.37 15.46
C CYS A 157 -40.72 -7.85 15.37
N GLY A 158 -40.72 -8.55 16.50
CA GLY A 158 -40.39 -9.97 16.61
C GLY A 158 -41.60 -10.88 16.69
N ASN A 159 -42.81 -10.34 16.96
CA ASN A 159 -44.07 -11.08 17.06
C ASN A 159 -45.26 -10.23 16.61
N LEU A 160 -46.43 -10.87 16.45
CA LEU A 160 -47.66 -10.24 15.99
C LEU A 160 -48.18 -9.16 16.92
N ASP A 161 -48.06 -9.33 18.22
CA ASP A 161 -48.55 -8.32 19.20
C ASP A 161 -47.74 -7.02 19.08
N GLN A 162 -46.44 -7.11 18.90
CA GLN A 162 -45.60 -5.94 18.65
C GLN A 162 -45.91 -5.27 17.32
N LEU A 163 -46.19 -6.07 16.28
CA LEU A 163 -46.62 -5.53 15.00
C LEU A 163 -47.92 -4.79 15.12
N GLN A 164 -48.92 -5.38 15.77
CA GLN A 164 -50.25 -4.78 15.97
C GLN A 164 -50.15 -3.49 16.77
N ALA A 165 -49.40 -3.50 17.87
CA ALA A 165 -49.16 -2.28 18.68
C ALA A 165 -48.45 -1.19 17.86
N SER A 166 -47.52 -1.54 16.99
CA SER A 166 -46.77 -0.58 16.17
C SER A 166 -47.64 0.08 15.08
N LEU A 167 -48.69 -0.58 14.60
CA LEU A 167 -49.61 -0.03 13.62
C LEU A 167 -50.53 1.11 14.19
N GLU A 168 -50.65 1.20 15.49
CA GLU A 168 -51.43 2.26 16.15
C GLU A 168 -50.70 3.60 16.19
N TYR A 169 -49.39 3.62 15.91
CA TYR A 169 -48.56 4.82 15.98
C TYR A 169 -48.12 5.27 14.57
N ASN A 170 -47.84 6.55 14.43
CA ASN A 170 -47.33 7.10 13.18
C ASN A 170 -45.84 6.76 13.03
N ILE A 171 -45.54 5.53 12.62
CA ILE A 171 -44.19 4.98 12.45
C ILE A 171 -43.84 5.02 10.98
N GLY A 172 -42.54 5.18 10.66
CA GLY A 172 -42.03 5.17 9.28
C GLY A 172 -42.10 3.78 8.66
N ASP A 173 -41.04 3.00 8.86
CA ASP A 173 -40.98 1.63 8.34
C ASP A 173 -41.05 0.62 9.48
N ILE A 174 -41.81 -0.45 9.26
CA ILE A 174 -41.95 -1.57 10.21
C ILE A 174 -41.30 -2.81 9.61
N TYR A 175 -40.31 -3.35 10.29
CA TYR A 175 -39.62 -4.60 9.90
C TYR A 175 -40.12 -5.76 10.75
N TYR A 176 -40.83 -6.71 10.14
CA TYR A 176 -41.30 -7.89 10.83
C TYR A 176 -40.38 -9.09 10.57
N ARG A 177 -39.94 -9.76 11.63
CA ARG A 177 -38.92 -10.82 11.54
C ARG A 177 -39.48 -12.23 11.42
N ASP A 178 -40.67 -12.48 11.98
CA ASP A 178 -41.24 -13.80 12.01
C ASP A 178 -42.28 -14.02 10.89
N ILE A 179 -41.76 -14.40 9.73
CA ILE A 179 -42.59 -14.67 8.54
C ILE A 179 -43.48 -15.89 8.73
N ALA A 180 -43.08 -16.84 9.59
CA ALA A 180 -43.82 -18.08 9.82
C ALA A 180 -45.15 -17.86 10.56
N SER A 181 -45.31 -16.76 11.27
CA SER A 181 -46.54 -16.40 12.01
C SER A 181 -47.56 -15.61 11.21
N LEU A 182 -47.26 -15.30 9.95
CA LEU A 182 -48.13 -14.56 9.03
C LEU A 182 -48.99 -15.44 8.12
N GLY A 183 -48.94 -16.78 8.32
CA GLY A 183 -49.68 -17.77 7.53
C GLY A 183 -51.11 -18.01 7.99
#